data_37a9475d30fb089f53996372db7e179e
#
_entry.id   37a9475d30fb089f53996372db7e179e
#
_cell.length_a   1.000
_cell.length_b   1.000
_cell.length_c   1.000
_cell.angle_alpha   90.00
_cell.angle_beta   90.00
_cell.angle_gamma   90.00
#
_symmetry.space_group_name_H-M   'P 1'
#
loop_
_entity.id
_entity.type
_entity.pdbx_description
1 polymer ?
#
loop_
_entity_poly.entity_id
_entity_poly.type
_entity_poly.pdbx_seq_one_letter_code
_entity_poly.pdbx_strand_id
1 'polypeptide(L)'
;LPECRQDTIDAVIAHKADMGIAFDGDFDRCFLFDEKGNFIEGYYIVGLLAQAFLEKAPGSKIIHDPRLSWNTIDLVAESGGIPVMSKTGHAFIKERMRLEDAIYGGEMSAHHYFRDFAYCDSGMIPWLLVAELICNKNRSLSNLVSDRMKAYPASGEINSSLADPKT
;
A
#
# COMPACT_ATOMS: atom_id res chain seq x y z
N LEU A 1 6.56 13.66 -2.79
CA LEU A 1 7.99 13.97 -2.68
C LEU A 1 8.38 14.10 -1.21
N PRO A 2 9.61 13.73 -0.76
CA PRO A 2 10.02 13.83 0.64
C PRO A 2 9.83 15.22 1.24
N GLU A 3 10.10 16.27 0.48
CA GLU A 3 9.94 17.67 0.87
C GLU A 3 8.49 18.09 1.14
N CYS A 4 7.51 17.34 0.64
CA CYS A 4 6.08 17.62 0.83
C CYS A 4 5.48 16.86 2.03
N ARG A 5 6.29 16.13 2.80
CA ARG A 5 5.81 15.29 3.91
C ARG A 5 5.71 16.04 5.23
N GLN A 6 6.43 17.15 5.37
CA GLN A 6 6.63 17.83 6.67
C GLN A 6 5.32 18.30 7.30
N ASP A 7 4.43 18.91 6.52
CA ASP A 7 3.14 19.41 7.03
C ASP A 7 2.29 18.27 7.65
N THR A 8 2.29 17.10 7.03
CA THR A 8 1.56 15.92 7.56
C THR A 8 2.24 15.39 8.82
N ILE A 9 3.56 15.31 8.84
CA ILE A 9 4.34 14.89 10.03
C ILE A 9 4.04 15.80 11.20
N ASP A 10 4.14 17.11 11.00
CA ASP A 10 3.90 18.12 12.03
C ASP A 10 2.47 18.04 12.57
N ALA A 11 1.49 17.85 11.70
CA ALA A 11 0.10 17.67 12.09
C ALA A 11 -0.12 16.41 12.95
N VAL A 12 0.46 15.27 12.56
CA VAL A 12 0.39 14.01 13.34
C VAL A 12 0.93 14.24 14.76
N ILE A 13 2.12 14.83 14.86
CA ILE A 13 2.78 15.05 16.15
C ILE A 13 2.01 16.05 17.00
N ALA A 14 1.62 17.19 16.42
CA ALA A 14 0.92 18.27 17.15
C ALA A 14 -0.43 17.81 17.70
N HIS A 15 -1.16 17.01 16.95
CA HIS A 15 -2.49 16.50 17.33
C HIS A 15 -2.47 15.14 18.00
N LYS A 16 -1.29 14.50 18.15
CA LYS A 16 -1.15 13.12 18.66
C LYS A 16 -2.08 12.15 17.96
N ALA A 17 -2.13 12.26 16.63
CA ALA A 17 -3.02 11.47 15.82
C ALA A 17 -2.54 10.01 15.75
N ASP A 18 -3.46 9.06 15.63
CA ASP A 18 -3.13 7.63 15.47
C ASP A 18 -2.51 7.31 14.11
N MET A 19 -2.77 8.16 13.11
CA MET A 19 -2.12 8.13 11.80
C MET A 19 -2.25 9.47 11.08
N GLY A 20 -1.38 9.71 10.09
CA GLY A 20 -1.47 10.79 9.14
C GLY A 20 -1.87 10.28 7.76
N ILE A 21 -2.62 11.12 7.03
CA ILE A 21 -3.09 10.81 5.68
C ILE A 21 -2.74 11.98 4.77
N ALA A 22 -2.13 11.68 3.62
CA ALA A 22 -1.94 12.64 2.55
C ALA A 22 -2.42 12.04 1.22
N PHE A 23 -2.97 12.89 0.38
CA PHE A 23 -3.40 12.51 -0.96
C PHE A 23 -2.57 13.27 -2.00
N ASP A 24 -2.58 12.80 -3.20
CA ASP A 24 -2.08 13.55 -4.35
C ASP A 24 -3.16 14.48 -4.95
N GLY A 25 -2.86 15.09 -6.10
CA GLY A 25 -3.67 16.19 -6.64
C GLY A 25 -5.07 15.80 -7.10
N ASP A 26 -5.32 14.54 -7.46
CA ASP A 26 -6.60 14.01 -7.90
C ASP A 26 -7.20 12.95 -6.94
N PHE A 27 -6.55 12.77 -5.77
CA PHE A 27 -7.03 11.95 -4.67
C PHE A 27 -7.17 10.44 -4.99
N ASP A 28 -6.49 9.94 -5.99
CA ASP A 28 -6.50 8.52 -6.33
C ASP A 28 -5.44 7.72 -5.56
N ARG A 29 -4.42 8.39 -4.99
CA ARG A 29 -3.38 7.80 -4.13
C ARG A 29 -3.52 8.22 -2.68
N CYS A 30 -3.24 7.28 -1.79
CA CYS A 30 -3.30 7.47 -0.34
C CYS A 30 -1.94 7.18 0.28
N PHE A 31 -1.32 8.19 0.85
CA PHE A 31 -0.05 8.09 1.57
C PHE A 31 -0.30 8.12 3.07
N LEU A 32 0.30 7.17 3.80
CA LEU A 32 0.07 7.01 5.22
C LEU A 32 1.33 7.28 6.04
N PHE A 33 1.11 7.86 7.21
CA PHE A 33 2.12 8.12 8.22
C PHE A 33 1.68 7.46 9.53
N ASP A 34 2.62 6.88 10.26
CA ASP A 34 2.31 6.29 11.55
C ASP A 34 2.11 7.35 12.65
N GLU A 35 1.73 6.93 13.83
CA GLU A 35 1.51 7.78 15.02
C GLU A 35 2.75 8.55 15.50
N LYS A 36 3.92 8.23 14.95
CA LYS A 36 5.20 8.90 15.23
C LYS A 36 5.60 9.88 14.12
N GLY A 37 4.76 10.02 13.09
CA GLY A 37 5.04 10.85 11.92
C GLY A 37 5.96 10.18 10.89
N ASN A 38 6.28 8.88 11.01
CA ASN A 38 7.08 8.20 10.01
C ASN A 38 6.22 7.87 8.79
N PHE A 39 6.73 8.20 7.61
CA PHE A 39 6.12 7.82 6.35
C PHE A 39 6.18 6.29 6.16
N ILE A 40 5.06 5.69 5.79
CA ILE A 40 5.00 4.26 5.48
C ILE A 40 5.02 4.09 3.96
N GLU A 41 6.05 3.42 3.46
CA GLU A 41 6.14 3.11 2.03
C GLU A 41 4.91 2.31 1.58
N GLY A 42 4.34 2.70 0.43
CA GLY A 42 3.07 2.14 -0.07
C GLY A 42 3.06 0.62 -0.16
N TYR A 43 4.19 0.01 -0.45
CA TYR A 43 4.26 -1.43 -0.58
C TYR A 43 4.05 -2.21 0.75
N TYR A 44 4.34 -1.61 1.92
CA TYR A 44 3.97 -2.23 3.20
C TYR A 44 2.46 -2.14 3.44
N ILE A 45 1.84 -1.04 3.03
CA ILE A 45 0.39 -0.87 3.08
C ILE A 45 -0.31 -1.86 2.14
N VAL A 46 0.22 -2.09 0.94
CA VAL A 46 -0.28 -3.13 0.02
C VAL A 46 -0.29 -4.50 0.69
N GLY A 47 0.80 -4.89 1.35
CA GLY A 47 0.87 -6.15 2.08
C GLY A 47 -0.12 -6.22 3.25
N LEU A 48 -0.21 -5.17 4.05
CA LEU A 48 -1.13 -5.07 5.19
C LEU A 48 -2.60 -5.20 4.75
N LEU A 49 -3.00 -4.48 3.71
CA LEU A 49 -4.36 -4.56 3.18
C LEU A 49 -4.65 -5.90 2.51
N ALA A 50 -3.69 -6.47 1.77
CA ALA A 50 -3.82 -7.82 1.20
C ALA A 50 -4.14 -8.85 2.29
N GLN A 51 -3.43 -8.82 3.41
CA GLN A 51 -3.69 -9.69 4.55
C GLN A 51 -5.11 -9.48 5.10
N ALA A 52 -5.53 -8.22 5.29
CA ALA A 52 -6.87 -7.92 5.80
C ALA A 52 -7.99 -8.42 4.89
N PHE A 53 -7.82 -8.34 3.58
CA PHE A 53 -8.76 -8.91 2.62
C PHE A 53 -8.79 -10.44 2.66
N LEU A 54 -7.64 -11.08 2.80
CA LEU A 54 -7.52 -12.54 2.85
C LEU A 54 -8.04 -13.12 4.17
N GLU A 55 -8.00 -12.39 5.28
CA GLU A 55 -8.68 -12.78 6.53
C GLU A 55 -10.21 -12.93 6.33
N LYS A 56 -10.80 -12.08 5.45
CA LYS A 56 -12.23 -12.11 5.14
C LYS A 56 -12.58 -13.07 3.98
N ALA A 57 -11.65 -13.29 3.05
CA ALA A 57 -11.86 -14.10 1.84
C ALA A 57 -10.61 -14.94 1.50
N PRO A 58 -10.34 -16.03 2.27
CA PRO A 58 -9.22 -16.91 2.03
C PRO A 58 -9.23 -17.50 0.61
N GLY A 59 -8.05 -17.72 0.03
CA GLY A 59 -7.91 -18.27 -1.32
C GLY A 59 -8.07 -17.25 -2.45
N SER A 60 -8.41 -15.99 -2.13
CA SER A 60 -8.55 -14.95 -3.15
C SER A 60 -7.22 -14.54 -3.77
N LYS A 61 -7.30 -14.01 -4.99
CA LYS A 61 -6.15 -13.45 -5.70
C LYS A 61 -5.93 -11.99 -5.32
N ILE A 62 -4.66 -11.63 -5.21
CA ILE A 62 -4.18 -10.27 -4.92
C ILE A 62 -3.26 -9.84 -6.06
N ILE A 63 -3.58 -8.74 -6.73
CA ILE A 63 -2.73 -8.18 -7.77
C ILE A 63 -1.69 -7.25 -7.15
N HIS A 64 -0.45 -7.35 -7.61
CA HIS A 64 0.63 -6.44 -7.22
C HIS A 64 1.50 -6.05 -8.41
N ASP A 65 2.18 -4.93 -8.32
CA ASP A 65 3.16 -4.51 -9.31
C ASP A 65 4.51 -5.25 -9.13
N PRO A 66 5.45 -5.18 -10.09
CA PRO A 66 6.71 -5.90 -10.01
C PRO A 66 7.74 -5.24 -9.08
N ARG A 67 7.48 -4.03 -8.59
CA ARG A 67 8.42 -3.27 -7.75
C ARG A 67 8.24 -3.67 -6.29
N LEU A 68 9.34 -3.94 -5.58
CA LEU A 68 9.33 -4.29 -4.15
C LEU A 68 8.25 -5.35 -3.78
N SER A 69 8.17 -6.43 -4.57
CA SER A 69 7.07 -7.40 -4.49
C SER A 69 7.22 -8.45 -3.38
N TRP A 70 8.42 -8.66 -2.83
CA TRP A 70 8.70 -9.79 -1.93
C TRP A 70 7.85 -9.79 -0.67
N ASN A 71 7.69 -8.64 -0.01
CA ASN A 71 6.82 -8.51 1.16
C ASN A 71 5.37 -8.91 0.84
N THR A 72 4.84 -8.43 -0.29
CA THR A 72 3.46 -8.71 -0.69
C THR A 72 3.27 -10.17 -1.03
N ILE A 73 4.19 -10.78 -1.81
CA ILE A 73 4.14 -12.20 -2.17
C ILE A 73 4.12 -13.08 -0.92
N ASP A 74 5.03 -12.81 0.01
CA ASP A 74 5.17 -13.57 1.24
C ASP A 74 3.91 -13.47 2.12
N LEU A 75 3.44 -12.24 2.40
CA LEU A 75 2.22 -12.03 3.17
C LEU A 75 0.97 -12.65 2.54
N VAL A 76 0.82 -12.55 1.23
CA VAL A 76 -0.30 -13.15 0.52
C VAL A 76 -0.26 -14.66 0.62
N ALA A 77 0.93 -15.28 0.46
CA ALA A 77 1.09 -16.73 0.58
C ALA A 77 0.85 -17.20 2.03
N GLU A 78 1.42 -16.52 3.04
CA GLU A 78 1.20 -16.83 4.45
C GLU A 78 -0.28 -16.69 4.86
N SER A 79 -1.01 -15.76 4.23
CA SER A 79 -2.43 -15.54 4.48
C SER A 79 -3.35 -16.47 3.67
N GLY A 80 -2.80 -17.45 2.96
CA GLY A 80 -3.56 -18.41 2.16
C GLY A 80 -4.17 -17.84 0.89
N GLY A 81 -3.63 -16.75 0.36
CA GLY A 81 -4.03 -16.14 -0.90
C GLY A 81 -3.12 -16.51 -2.07
N ILE A 82 -3.42 -15.97 -3.24
CA ILE A 82 -2.67 -16.19 -4.48
C ILE A 82 -2.13 -14.84 -4.97
N PRO A 83 -0.80 -14.60 -4.88
CA PRO A 83 -0.21 -13.38 -5.41
C PRO A 83 -0.12 -13.46 -6.94
N VAL A 84 -0.57 -12.42 -7.62
CA VAL A 84 -0.55 -12.33 -9.09
C VAL A 84 0.12 -11.03 -9.50
N MET A 85 1.24 -11.14 -10.18
CA MET A 85 1.99 -9.99 -10.68
C MET A 85 1.33 -9.40 -11.93
N SER A 86 1.28 -8.08 -12.00
CA SER A 86 0.87 -7.33 -13.18
C SER A 86 1.94 -6.32 -13.59
N LYS A 87 1.85 -5.81 -14.81
CA LYS A 87 2.60 -4.62 -15.20
C LYS A 87 2.14 -3.41 -14.37
N THR A 88 3.05 -2.48 -14.11
CA THR A 88 2.74 -1.20 -13.46
C THR A 88 1.80 -0.35 -14.32
N GLY A 89 0.89 0.34 -13.68
CA GLY A 89 -0.04 1.28 -14.30
C GLY A 89 -1.49 0.85 -14.18
N HIS A 90 -2.34 1.83 -13.88
CA HIS A 90 -3.75 1.61 -13.53
C HIS A 90 -4.55 0.79 -14.56
N ALA A 91 -4.30 0.98 -15.85
CA ALA A 91 -5.00 0.23 -16.90
C ALA A 91 -4.68 -1.27 -16.84
N PHE A 92 -3.39 -1.62 -16.68
CA PHE A 92 -2.95 -3.01 -16.60
C PHE A 92 -3.40 -3.70 -15.33
N ILE A 93 -3.35 -2.98 -14.20
CA ILE A 93 -3.82 -3.52 -12.91
C ILE A 93 -5.32 -3.80 -12.97
N LYS A 94 -6.13 -2.85 -13.45
CA LYS A 94 -7.59 -3.00 -13.58
C LYS A 94 -7.98 -4.13 -14.55
N GLU A 95 -7.28 -4.24 -15.68
CA GLU A 95 -7.49 -5.34 -16.62
C GLU A 95 -7.15 -6.69 -15.97
N ARG A 96 -5.99 -6.78 -15.31
CA ARG A 96 -5.54 -8.01 -14.64
C ARG A 96 -6.48 -8.41 -13.51
N MET A 97 -6.96 -7.45 -12.71
CA MET A 97 -7.93 -7.71 -11.64
C MET A 97 -9.23 -8.32 -12.18
N ARG A 98 -9.76 -7.79 -13.28
CA ARG A 98 -10.98 -8.33 -13.91
C ARG A 98 -10.75 -9.73 -14.47
N LEU A 99 -9.62 -9.97 -15.13
CA LEU A 99 -9.26 -11.26 -15.71
C LEU A 99 -9.14 -12.35 -14.63
N GLU A 100 -8.56 -12.00 -13.49
CA GLU A 100 -8.29 -12.93 -12.40
C GLU A 100 -9.41 -12.98 -11.35
N ASP A 101 -10.42 -12.14 -11.45
CA ASP A 101 -11.42 -11.86 -10.39
C ASP A 101 -10.75 -11.59 -9.04
N ALA A 102 -9.67 -10.78 -9.06
CA ALA A 102 -8.90 -10.50 -7.86
C ALA A 102 -9.66 -9.54 -6.94
N ILE A 103 -9.66 -9.85 -5.63
CA ILE A 103 -10.42 -9.07 -4.64
C ILE A 103 -9.80 -7.69 -4.37
N TYR A 104 -8.47 -7.60 -4.46
CA TYR A 104 -7.70 -6.40 -4.19
C TYR A 104 -6.46 -6.35 -5.08
N GLY A 105 -6.03 -5.14 -5.41
CA GLY A 105 -4.77 -4.88 -6.08
C GLY A 105 -4.07 -3.67 -5.49
N GLY A 106 -2.75 -3.67 -5.51
CA GLY A 106 -1.98 -2.54 -5.00
C GLY A 106 -0.69 -2.30 -5.76
N GLU A 107 -0.29 -1.04 -5.82
CA GLU A 107 0.98 -0.60 -6.37
C GLU A 107 1.84 0.07 -5.30
N MET A 108 3.15 -0.05 -5.43
CA MET A 108 4.13 0.65 -4.60
C MET A 108 3.91 2.18 -4.59
N SER A 109 3.33 2.71 -5.67
CA SER A 109 3.01 4.14 -5.85
C SER A 109 1.78 4.62 -5.05
N ALA A 110 1.25 3.79 -4.14
CA ALA A 110 0.10 4.06 -3.29
C ALA A 110 -1.26 4.12 -4.03
N HIS A 111 -1.37 3.52 -5.22
CA HIS A 111 -2.66 3.20 -5.80
C HIS A 111 -3.18 1.88 -5.22
N HIS A 112 -4.46 1.85 -4.87
CA HIS A 112 -5.14 0.70 -4.31
C HIS A 112 -6.45 0.48 -5.04
N TYR A 113 -6.65 -0.75 -5.53
CA TYR A 113 -7.76 -1.14 -6.40
C TYR A 113 -8.63 -2.17 -5.69
N PHE A 114 -9.95 -2.07 -5.86
CA PHE A 114 -10.90 -2.89 -5.12
C PHE A 114 -11.93 -3.51 -6.07
N ARG A 115 -12.12 -4.83 -5.99
CA ARG A 115 -13.14 -5.52 -6.78
C ARG A 115 -14.52 -4.92 -6.55
N ASP A 116 -14.87 -4.72 -5.29
CA ASP A 116 -16.19 -4.21 -4.89
C ASP A 116 -16.39 -2.72 -5.22
N PHE A 117 -15.34 -2.04 -5.66
CA PHE A 117 -15.37 -0.71 -6.25
C PHE A 117 -15.16 -0.77 -7.77
N ALA A 118 -15.80 -1.74 -8.44
CA ALA A 118 -15.73 -1.96 -9.91
C ALA A 118 -14.29 -2.14 -10.44
N TYR A 119 -13.39 -2.71 -9.62
CA TYR A 119 -11.95 -2.86 -9.91
C TYR A 119 -11.24 -1.52 -10.10
N CYS A 120 -11.81 -0.42 -9.63
CA CYS A 120 -11.21 0.90 -9.70
C CYS A 120 -10.36 1.19 -8.47
N ASP A 121 -9.44 2.13 -8.65
CA ASP A 121 -8.62 2.71 -7.61
C ASP A 121 -9.40 3.79 -6.83
N SER A 122 -8.97 3.98 -5.59
CA SER A 122 -9.46 5.05 -4.73
C SER A 122 -8.44 5.34 -3.64
N GLY A 123 -8.09 6.59 -3.44
CA GLY A 123 -7.32 7.03 -2.28
C GLY A 123 -8.16 7.09 -0.99
N MET A 124 -9.50 7.13 -1.11
CA MET A 124 -10.39 7.28 0.06
C MET A 124 -10.63 5.98 0.82
N ILE A 125 -10.50 4.82 0.18
CA ILE A 125 -10.79 3.52 0.81
C ILE A 125 -9.62 3.01 1.68
N PRO A 126 -8.34 3.12 1.27
CA PRO A 126 -7.22 2.51 2.00
C PRO A 126 -7.10 2.96 3.44
N TRP A 127 -7.19 4.26 3.71
CA TRP A 127 -7.05 4.77 5.08
C TRP A 127 -8.20 4.34 6.00
N LEU A 128 -9.42 4.19 5.48
CA LEU A 128 -10.55 3.66 6.25
C LEU A 128 -10.29 2.22 6.69
N LEU A 129 -9.77 1.39 5.78
CA LEU A 129 -9.40 0.00 6.08
C LEU A 129 -8.25 -0.08 7.08
N VAL A 130 -7.26 0.81 6.98
CA VAL A 130 -6.15 0.87 7.95
C VAL A 130 -6.66 1.33 9.31
N ALA A 131 -7.56 2.32 9.38
CA ALA A 131 -8.20 2.73 10.63
C ALA A 131 -8.99 1.58 11.27
N GLU A 132 -9.76 0.83 10.47
CA GLU A 132 -10.44 -0.40 10.93
C GLU A 132 -9.43 -1.40 11.54
N LEU A 133 -8.29 -1.64 10.89
CA LEU A 133 -7.27 -2.55 11.39
C LEU A 133 -6.65 -2.08 12.71
N ILE A 134 -6.32 -0.79 12.83
CA ILE A 134 -5.80 -0.20 14.07
C ILE A 134 -6.77 -0.44 15.21
N CYS A 135 -8.06 -0.14 14.99
CA CYS A 135 -9.10 -0.31 16.00
C CYS A 135 -9.33 -1.79 16.36
N ASN A 136 -9.51 -2.67 15.37
CA ASN A 136 -9.85 -4.06 15.60
C ASN A 136 -8.72 -4.86 16.23
N LYS A 137 -7.47 -4.57 15.83
CA LYS A 137 -6.27 -5.25 16.38
C LYS A 137 -5.74 -4.57 17.64
N ASN A 138 -6.27 -3.41 18.01
CA ASN A 138 -5.79 -2.57 19.14
C ASN A 138 -4.27 -2.39 19.10
N ARG A 139 -3.73 -2.09 17.93
CA ARG A 139 -2.30 -1.90 17.65
C ARG A 139 -2.09 -0.65 16.82
N SER A 140 -1.05 0.12 17.14
CA SER A 140 -0.67 1.28 16.33
C SER A 140 -0.21 0.87 14.92
N LEU A 141 -0.29 1.81 13.97
CA LEU A 141 0.14 1.57 12.60
C LEU A 141 1.61 1.17 12.52
N SER A 142 2.49 1.82 13.28
CA SER A 142 3.90 1.44 13.34
C SER A 142 4.09 -0.01 13.76
N ASN A 143 3.29 -0.50 14.73
CA ASN A 143 3.35 -1.89 15.19
C ASN A 143 2.78 -2.90 14.18
N LEU A 144 1.80 -2.49 13.36
CA LEU A 144 1.23 -3.35 12.31
C LEU A 144 2.21 -3.63 11.17
N VAL A 145 3.11 -2.68 10.87
CA VAL A 145 4.06 -2.79 9.75
C VAL A 145 5.49 -3.11 10.17
N SER A 146 5.85 -2.98 11.45
CA SER A 146 7.24 -3.03 11.94
C SER A 146 7.99 -4.31 11.59
N ASP A 147 7.35 -5.46 11.71
CA ASP A 147 8.00 -6.75 11.45
C ASP A 147 8.28 -6.94 9.96
N ARG A 148 7.38 -6.46 9.12
CA ARG A 148 7.55 -6.49 7.66
C ARG A 148 8.62 -5.51 7.19
N MET A 149 8.69 -4.32 7.79
CA MET A 149 9.75 -3.35 7.52
C MET A 149 11.13 -3.87 7.89
N LYS A 150 11.24 -4.68 8.94
CA LYS A 150 12.51 -5.34 9.34
C LYS A 150 12.87 -6.49 8.40
N ALA A 151 11.88 -7.32 8.02
CA ALA A 151 12.10 -8.49 7.17
C ALA A 151 12.41 -8.10 5.71
N TYR A 152 11.78 -7.04 5.22
CA TYR A 152 11.90 -6.55 3.84
C TYR A 152 12.20 -5.05 3.83
N PRO A 153 13.41 -4.62 4.22
CA PRO A 153 13.73 -3.19 4.25
C PRO A 153 13.75 -2.62 2.83
N ALA A 154 13.10 -1.46 2.66
CA ALA A 154 13.11 -0.70 1.42
C ALA A 154 14.16 0.42 1.48
N SER A 155 14.89 0.62 0.38
CA SER A 155 15.85 1.73 0.25
C SER A 155 15.20 3.11 0.08
N GLY A 156 13.89 3.12 -0.18
CA GLY A 156 13.24 4.30 -0.73
C GLY A 156 13.56 4.49 -2.22
N GLU A 157 13.07 5.57 -2.79
CA GLU A 157 13.30 5.92 -4.19
C GLU A 157 14.68 6.57 -4.35
N ILE A 158 15.52 5.97 -5.22
CA ILE A 158 16.84 6.48 -5.55
C ILE A 158 16.84 6.88 -7.03
N ASN A 159 16.80 8.18 -7.30
CA ASN A 159 16.81 8.72 -8.66
C ASN A 159 18.24 9.02 -9.13
N SER A 160 18.54 8.68 -10.36
CA SER A 160 19.83 8.96 -11.01
C SER A 160 19.60 9.60 -12.38
N SER A 161 20.39 10.60 -12.70
CA SER A 161 20.39 11.21 -14.04
C SER A 161 21.42 10.49 -14.92
N LEU A 162 20.97 10.00 -16.07
CA LEU A 162 21.84 9.39 -17.07
C LEU A 162 22.12 10.39 -18.19
N ALA A 163 23.37 10.49 -18.61
CA ALA A 163 23.76 11.34 -19.73
C ALA A 163 23.23 10.80 -21.08
N ASP A 164 23.16 9.47 -21.22
CA ASP A 164 22.54 8.78 -22.36
C ASP A 164 21.64 7.64 -21.86
N PRO A 165 20.30 7.78 -21.93
CA PRO A 165 19.37 6.75 -21.48
C PRO A 165 19.24 5.55 -22.42
N LYS A 166 19.97 5.53 -23.57
CA LYS A 166 19.96 4.43 -24.54
C LYS A 166 21.14 3.45 -24.37
N THR A 167 22.04 3.71 -23.45
CA THR A 167 23.09 2.79 -23.05
C THR A 167 22.69 2.05 -21.79
#